data_ccf33178fcf775435c787b2783541bda
#
_entry.id   ccf33178fcf775435c787b2783541bda
#
_cell.length_a   1.000
_cell.length_b   1.000
_cell.length_c   1.000
_cell.angle_alpha   90.00
_cell.angle_beta   90.00
_cell.angle_gamma   90.00
#
_symmetry.space_group_name_H-M   'P 1'
#
loop_
_entity.id
_entity.type
_entity.pdbx_description
1 polymer ?
#
loop_
_entity_poly.entity_id
_entity_poly.type
_entity_poly.pdbx_seq_one_letter_code
_entity_poly.pdbx_strand_id
1 'polypeptide(L)'
;MKNQTNKKPNPKKTQSGPSSLLIWASIILFIIASFAFLPDESANEVEVSYNTYKELLSENKIKEASIENDNSFHGELFNPETLINKHGASFEDRTLFVVYLPSDYSDQIALWDEKNIEYNFEGEKIDWTSWLLGFAPWLLLIAFWLFLIRRMQGSGNGMNNVFSLSLIHI
;
A
#
# COMPACT_ATOMS: atom_id res chain seq x y z
N MET A 1 -73.11 -25.77 -12.23
CA MET A 1 -71.77 -26.00 -12.82
C MET A 1 -70.96 -24.78 -12.59
N LYS A 2 -69.98 -24.80 -11.61
CA LYS A 2 -69.07 -23.69 -11.28
C LYS A 2 -67.76 -23.94 -11.96
N ASN A 3 -67.41 -23.11 -12.95
CA ASN A 3 -66.06 -23.09 -13.57
C ASN A 3 -65.02 -22.57 -12.59
N GLN A 4 -64.14 -23.42 -12.13
CA GLN A 4 -62.94 -23.01 -11.42
C GLN A 4 -61.85 -22.63 -12.42
N THR A 5 -61.61 -21.33 -12.54
CA THR A 5 -60.47 -20.80 -13.30
C THR A 5 -59.17 -21.07 -12.52
N ASN A 6 -58.41 -22.01 -13.03
CA ASN A 6 -57.10 -22.39 -12.51
C ASN A 6 -56.08 -21.25 -12.80
N LYS A 7 -55.87 -20.34 -11.85
CA LYS A 7 -54.94 -19.24 -11.95
C LYS A 7 -53.53 -19.79 -11.70
N LYS A 8 -52.74 -20.00 -12.75
CA LYS A 8 -51.32 -20.36 -12.65
C LYS A 8 -50.56 -19.31 -11.81
N PRO A 9 -49.75 -19.71 -10.82
CA PRO A 9 -48.96 -18.77 -10.05
C PRO A 9 -47.90 -18.14 -10.97
N ASN A 10 -47.88 -16.81 -10.98
CA ASN A 10 -46.87 -16.01 -11.67
C ASN A 10 -45.48 -16.33 -11.08
N PRO A 11 -44.48 -16.66 -11.90
CA PRO A 11 -43.13 -16.83 -11.39
C PRO A 11 -42.63 -15.49 -10.83
N LYS A 12 -42.36 -15.44 -9.51
CA LYS A 12 -41.71 -14.29 -8.91
C LYS A 12 -40.36 -14.06 -9.61
N LYS A 13 -40.22 -12.95 -10.32
CA LYS A 13 -38.94 -12.47 -10.81
C LYS A 13 -38.03 -12.31 -9.56
N THR A 14 -37.11 -13.21 -9.37
CA THR A 14 -36.00 -13.03 -8.48
C THR A 14 -35.23 -11.80 -8.97
N GLN A 15 -35.40 -10.69 -8.28
CA GLN A 15 -34.48 -9.56 -8.45
C GLN A 15 -33.08 -10.10 -8.14
N SER A 16 -32.28 -10.30 -9.17
CA SER A 16 -30.87 -10.54 -9.02
C SER A 16 -30.29 -9.25 -8.42
N GLY A 17 -30.02 -9.25 -7.11
CA GLY A 17 -29.23 -8.21 -6.48
C GLY A 17 -27.90 -8.04 -7.25
N PRO A 18 -27.20 -6.92 -7.07
CA PRO A 18 -25.94 -6.68 -7.76
C PRO A 18 -25.09 -7.94 -7.66
N SER A 19 -24.65 -8.46 -8.79
CA SER A 19 -23.93 -9.72 -8.82
C SER A 19 -22.78 -9.62 -7.81
N SER A 20 -22.63 -10.61 -6.95
CA SER A 20 -21.57 -10.68 -5.93
C SER A 20 -20.19 -10.31 -6.51
N LEU A 21 -20.00 -10.54 -7.80
CA LEU A 21 -18.81 -10.19 -8.55
C LEU A 21 -18.60 -8.67 -8.67
N LEU A 22 -19.67 -7.87 -8.87
CA LEU A 22 -19.59 -6.42 -8.94
C LEU A 22 -19.22 -5.81 -7.58
N ILE A 23 -19.74 -6.38 -6.49
CA ILE A 23 -19.39 -5.94 -5.14
C ILE A 23 -17.91 -6.19 -4.87
N TRP A 24 -17.43 -7.39 -5.18
CA TRP A 24 -16.01 -7.70 -5.00
C TRP A 24 -15.11 -6.87 -5.92
N ALA A 25 -15.50 -6.67 -7.17
CA ALA A 25 -14.76 -5.80 -8.09
C ALA A 25 -14.68 -4.35 -7.57
N SER A 26 -15.77 -3.82 -6.99
CA SER A 26 -15.76 -2.48 -6.41
C SER A 26 -14.89 -2.38 -5.15
N ILE A 27 -14.86 -3.41 -4.32
CA ILE A 27 -13.98 -3.46 -3.14
C ILE A 27 -12.51 -3.49 -3.56
N ILE A 28 -12.15 -4.33 -4.53
CA ILE A 28 -10.79 -4.41 -5.07
C ILE A 28 -10.38 -3.08 -5.69
N LEU A 29 -11.25 -2.48 -6.50
CA LEU A 29 -11.00 -1.17 -7.10
C LEU A 29 -10.83 -0.08 -6.06
N PHE A 30 -11.64 -0.10 -4.99
CA PHE A 30 -11.52 0.85 -3.88
C PHE A 30 -10.19 0.69 -3.14
N ILE A 31 -9.74 -0.54 -2.89
CA ILE A 31 -8.45 -0.81 -2.25
C ILE A 31 -7.31 -0.27 -3.14
N ILE A 32 -7.31 -0.58 -4.44
CA ILE A 32 -6.29 -0.09 -5.39
C ILE A 32 -6.30 1.44 -5.45
N ALA A 33 -7.48 2.07 -5.52
CA ALA A 33 -7.61 3.50 -5.52
C ALA A 33 -7.08 4.11 -4.20
N SER A 34 -7.34 3.49 -3.06
CA SER A 34 -6.84 3.97 -1.77
C SER A 34 -5.32 4.03 -1.73
N PHE A 35 -4.63 3.05 -2.31
CA PHE A 35 -3.16 3.07 -2.42
C PHE A 35 -2.64 4.19 -3.34
N ALA A 36 -3.37 4.53 -4.39
CA ALA A 36 -2.99 5.63 -5.30
C ALA A 36 -3.11 7.02 -4.64
N PHE A 37 -3.86 7.14 -3.54
CA PHE A 37 -4.04 8.39 -2.79
C PHE A 37 -3.23 8.46 -1.50
N LEU A 38 -2.45 7.43 -1.16
CA LEU A 38 -1.51 7.52 -0.04
C LEU A 38 -0.38 8.47 -0.44
N PRO A 39 -0.12 9.53 0.35
CA PRO A 39 1.02 10.38 0.10
C PRO A 39 2.30 9.56 0.35
N ASP A 40 3.14 9.52 -0.65
CA ASP A 40 4.49 8.98 -0.51
C ASP A 40 5.35 10.12 0.07
N GLU A 41 5.66 10.07 1.35
CA GLU A 41 6.50 11.09 2.01
C GLU A 41 7.88 11.16 1.37
N SER A 42 8.41 10.04 0.91
CA SER A 42 9.69 9.97 0.19
C SER A 42 9.63 10.57 -1.23
N ALA A 43 8.43 10.74 -1.82
CA ALA A 43 8.30 11.35 -3.15
C ALA A 43 8.73 12.82 -3.21
N ASN A 44 8.82 13.49 -2.07
CA ASN A 44 9.24 14.89 -1.96
C ASN A 44 10.74 15.05 -1.68
N GLU A 45 11.45 13.99 -1.32
CA GLU A 45 12.88 14.02 -1.02
C GLU A 45 13.71 13.86 -2.29
N VAL A 46 14.80 14.62 -2.35
CA VAL A 46 15.76 14.53 -3.44
C VAL A 46 16.99 13.77 -2.95
N GLU A 47 17.29 12.63 -3.55
CA GLU A 47 18.53 11.91 -3.23
C GLU A 47 19.74 12.64 -3.79
N VAL A 48 20.48 13.33 -2.91
CA VAL A 48 21.65 14.13 -3.29
C VAL A 48 22.95 13.33 -3.17
N SER A 49 23.99 13.83 -3.84
CA SER A 49 25.32 13.27 -3.68
C SER A 49 25.95 13.66 -2.33
N TYR A 50 26.87 12.84 -1.83
CA TYR A 50 27.61 13.17 -0.60
C TYR A 50 28.39 14.51 -0.69
N ASN A 51 28.80 14.92 -1.89
CA ASN A 51 29.45 16.22 -2.09
C ASN A 51 28.46 17.37 -1.94
N THR A 52 27.26 17.25 -2.51
CA THR A 52 26.18 18.24 -2.34
C THR A 52 25.79 18.37 -0.87
N TYR A 53 25.69 17.25 -0.15
CA TYR A 53 25.44 17.26 1.30
C TYR A 53 26.52 18.06 2.06
N LYS A 54 27.81 17.84 1.76
CA LYS A 54 28.91 18.61 2.40
C LYS A 54 28.82 20.10 2.08
N GLU A 55 28.42 20.48 0.90
CA GLU A 55 28.17 21.87 0.51
C GLU A 55 27.05 22.48 1.35
N LEU A 56 25.90 21.84 1.42
CA LEU A 56 24.75 22.26 2.23
C LEU A 56 25.14 22.37 3.73
N LEU A 57 25.91 21.41 4.23
CA LEU A 57 26.41 21.41 5.59
C LEU A 57 27.37 22.58 5.84
N SER A 58 28.30 22.88 4.92
CA SER A 58 29.26 23.97 5.04
C SER A 58 28.59 25.34 5.04
N GLU A 59 27.51 25.50 4.28
CA GLU A 59 26.72 26.71 4.15
C GLU A 59 25.67 26.91 5.27
N ASN A 60 25.62 26.00 6.24
CA ASN A 60 24.63 26.00 7.35
C ASN A 60 23.17 26.07 6.85
N LYS A 61 22.85 25.36 5.79
CA LYS A 61 21.53 25.36 5.19
C LYS A 61 20.59 24.29 5.77
N ILE A 62 21.14 23.32 6.50
CA ILE A 62 20.40 22.21 7.09
C ILE A 62 19.82 22.66 8.43
N LYS A 63 18.51 22.53 8.58
CA LYS A 63 17.73 22.89 9.76
C LYS A 63 17.66 21.72 10.74
N GLU A 64 17.15 20.60 10.26
CA GLU A 64 16.99 19.39 11.05
C GLU A 64 17.26 18.15 10.20
N ALA A 65 17.49 17.02 10.86
CA ALA A 65 17.79 15.78 10.19
C ALA A 65 17.27 14.56 10.99
N SER A 66 16.91 13.51 10.28
CA SER A 66 16.75 12.19 10.87
C SER A 66 17.70 11.19 10.21
N ILE A 67 18.26 10.31 11.02
CA ILE A 67 19.20 9.29 10.58
C ILE A 67 18.54 7.93 10.81
N GLU A 68 18.36 7.16 9.75
CA GLU A 68 17.82 5.81 9.84
C GLU A 68 18.93 4.76 9.92
N ASN A 69 18.56 3.53 10.30
CA ASN A 69 19.51 2.42 10.54
C ASN A 69 20.31 2.00 9.30
N ASP A 70 19.89 2.35 8.10
CA ASP A 70 20.59 2.08 6.84
C ASP A 70 21.64 3.15 6.50
N ASN A 71 21.97 4.03 7.46
CA ASN A 71 22.84 5.20 7.31
C ASN A 71 22.28 6.27 6.34
N SER A 72 20.99 6.26 6.08
CA SER A 72 20.35 7.34 5.35
C SER A 72 20.17 8.55 6.26
N PHE A 73 20.61 9.70 5.78
CA PHE A 73 20.44 10.99 6.43
C PHE A 73 19.37 11.75 5.65
N HIS A 74 18.23 11.95 6.28
CA HIS A 74 17.10 12.71 5.78
C HIS A 74 17.19 14.12 6.36
N GLY A 75 17.47 15.10 5.52
CA GLY A 75 17.66 16.49 5.95
C GLY A 75 16.57 17.41 5.46
N GLU A 76 16.18 18.36 6.31
CA GLU A 76 15.34 19.50 5.96
C GLU A 76 16.16 20.78 5.89
N LEU A 77 15.98 21.56 4.82
CA LEU A 77 16.63 22.86 4.63
C LEU A 77 15.79 23.98 5.25
N PHE A 78 16.47 25.05 5.71
CA PHE A 78 15.79 26.27 6.18
C PHE A 78 14.94 26.95 5.10
N ASN A 79 15.40 26.90 3.85
CA ASN A 79 14.72 27.50 2.71
C ASN A 79 14.68 26.52 1.53
N PRO A 80 13.65 26.61 0.70
CA PRO A 80 13.62 25.84 -0.55
C PRO A 80 14.79 26.22 -1.46
N GLU A 81 15.47 25.22 -2.01
CA GLU A 81 16.58 25.40 -2.94
C GLU A 81 16.45 24.48 -4.15
N THR A 82 17.26 24.77 -5.17
CA THR A 82 17.41 23.88 -6.30
C THR A 82 18.41 22.80 -5.94
N LEU A 83 17.95 21.57 -5.77
CA LEU A 83 18.79 20.43 -5.46
C LEU A 83 19.12 19.64 -6.73
N ILE A 84 20.36 19.22 -6.83
CA ILE A 84 20.81 18.32 -7.89
C ILE A 84 20.92 16.91 -7.31
N ASN A 85 20.18 15.97 -7.91
CA ASN A 85 20.26 14.59 -7.46
C ASN A 85 21.59 13.93 -7.88
N LYS A 86 21.85 12.73 -7.35
CA LYS A 86 23.07 11.96 -7.66
C LYS A 86 23.24 11.63 -9.15
N HIS A 87 22.18 11.73 -9.95
CA HIS A 87 22.19 11.49 -11.40
C HIS A 87 22.30 12.76 -12.24
N GLY A 88 22.43 13.94 -11.61
CA GLY A 88 22.54 15.23 -12.25
C GLY A 88 21.22 15.88 -12.66
N ALA A 89 20.07 15.33 -12.26
CA ALA A 89 18.78 15.98 -12.46
C ALA A 89 18.55 17.09 -11.43
N SER A 90 18.05 18.22 -11.87
CA SER A 90 17.76 19.40 -11.06
C SER A 90 16.31 19.41 -10.60
N PHE A 91 16.09 19.68 -9.32
CA PHE A 91 14.78 19.79 -8.70
C PHE A 91 14.68 21.16 -8.02
N GLU A 92 13.79 22.01 -8.52
CA GLU A 92 13.57 23.34 -8.00
C GLU A 92 12.65 23.32 -6.77
N ASP A 93 12.83 24.32 -5.89
CA ASP A 93 11.99 24.54 -4.72
C ASP A 93 11.83 23.31 -3.80
N ARG A 94 12.95 22.66 -3.48
CA ARG A 94 12.98 21.51 -2.57
C ARG A 94 13.56 21.86 -1.22
N THR A 95 12.92 21.39 -0.16
CA THR A 95 13.38 21.52 1.21
C THR A 95 13.89 20.21 1.79
N LEU A 96 13.43 19.06 1.26
CA LEU A 96 13.76 17.75 1.78
C LEU A 96 14.75 17.05 0.87
N PHE A 97 15.78 16.46 1.47
CA PHE A 97 16.77 15.67 0.75
C PHE A 97 17.20 14.45 1.56
N VAL A 98 17.68 13.45 0.85
CA VAL A 98 18.28 12.26 1.45
C VAL A 98 19.68 12.03 0.91
N VAL A 99 20.59 11.61 1.78
CA VAL A 99 21.94 11.21 1.42
C VAL A 99 22.36 9.98 2.22
N TYR A 100 23.08 9.07 1.60
CA TYR A 100 23.64 7.91 2.31
C TYR A 100 25.01 8.26 2.87
N LEU A 101 25.12 8.17 4.18
CA LEU A 101 26.37 8.40 4.89
C LEU A 101 27.29 7.18 4.81
N PRO A 102 28.62 7.37 4.96
CA PRO A 102 29.54 6.25 5.18
C PRO A 102 29.14 5.42 6.41
N SER A 103 29.54 4.16 6.47
CA SER A 103 29.23 3.28 7.62
C SER A 103 29.76 3.81 8.97
N ASP A 104 30.85 4.57 8.94
CA ASP A 104 31.33 5.32 10.09
C ASP A 104 31.15 6.82 9.84
N TYR A 105 30.15 7.38 10.50
CA TYR A 105 29.80 8.80 10.44
C TYR A 105 29.99 9.51 11.79
N SER A 106 30.77 8.91 12.72
CA SER A 106 31.02 9.47 14.04
C SER A 106 31.57 10.91 13.99
N ASP A 107 32.46 11.16 13.01
CA ASP A 107 33.03 12.50 12.81
C ASP A 107 31.95 13.51 12.34
N GLN A 108 30.88 13.05 11.71
CA GLN A 108 29.81 13.92 11.25
C GLN A 108 28.95 14.43 12.40
N ILE A 109 28.79 13.63 13.44
CA ILE A 109 28.01 14.00 14.64
C ILE A 109 28.62 15.26 15.28
N ALA A 110 29.96 15.31 15.41
CA ALA A 110 30.64 16.47 15.94
C ALA A 110 30.43 17.73 15.09
N LEU A 111 30.35 17.58 13.77
CA LEU A 111 30.05 18.68 12.85
C LEU A 111 28.61 19.15 12.97
N TRP A 112 27.63 18.21 13.15
CA TRP A 112 26.22 18.58 13.35
C TRP A 112 26.03 19.36 14.65
N ASP A 113 26.70 18.95 15.75
CA ASP A 113 26.69 19.65 17.03
C ASP A 113 27.28 21.04 16.89
N GLU A 114 28.43 21.19 16.20
CA GLU A 114 29.08 22.51 15.96
C GLU A 114 28.15 23.45 15.18
N LYS A 115 27.37 22.90 14.24
CA LYS A 115 26.47 23.68 13.39
C LYS A 115 25.06 23.82 13.93
N ASN A 116 24.80 23.30 15.14
CA ASN A 116 23.50 23.33 15.82
C ASN A 116 22.36 22.73 14.94
N ILE A 117 22.65 21.65 14.24
CA ILE A 117 21.63 20.92 13.50
C ILE A 117 20.87 20.04 14.50
N GLU A 118 19.55 20.16 14.53
CA GLU A 118 18.71 19.25 15.32
C GLU A 118 18.64 17.91 14.60
N TYR A 119 19.20 16.87 15.21
CA TYR A 119 19.17 15.53 14.61
C TYR A 119 18.58 14.49 15.55
N ASN A 120 17.92 13.50 14.97
CA ASN A 120 17.30 12.38 15.66
C ASN A 120 17.71 11.08 14.99
N PHE A 121 17.97 10.04 15.79
CA PHE A 121 18.17 8.69 15.27
C PHE A 121 16.83 7.95 15.28
N GLU A 122 16.34 7.64 14.12
CA GLU A 122 15.11 6.88 13.96
C GLU A 122 15.46 5.40 13.77
N GLY A 123 14.79 4.55 14.56
CA GLY A 123 14.82 3.11 14.29
C GLY A 123 14.07 2.80 12.98
N GLU A 124 14.30 1.60 12.44
CA GLU A 124 13.55 1.14 11.26
C GLU A 124 12.05 1.45 11.44
N LYS A 125 11.55 2.38 10.67
CA LYS A 125 10.12 2.55 10.50
C LYS A 125 9.64 1.32 9.74
N ILE A 126 8.88 0.45 10.41
CA ILE A 126 8.22 -0.65 9.72
C ILE A 126 7.28 -0.01 8.71
N ASP A 127 7.67 -0.01 7.45
CA ASP A 127 6.81 0.43 6.37
C ASP A 127 5.66 -0.59 6.20
N TRP A 128 4.62 -0.38 7.00
CA TRP A 128 3.40 -1.17 6.96
C TRP A 128 2.76 -1.17 5.57
N THR A 129 3.02 -0.11 4.79
CA THR A 129 2.49 0.05 3.44
C THR A 129 3.15 -0.94 2.49
N SER A 130 4.48 -0.99 2.48
CA SER A 130 5.24 -1.96 1.68
C SER A 130 4.96 -3.40 2.12
N TRP A 131 4.85 -3.63 3.43
CA TRP A 131 4.47 -4.94 3.96
C TRP A 131 3.07 -5.35 3.48
N LEU A 132 2.07 -4.46 3.59
CA LEU A 132 0.71 -4.71 3.15
C LEU A 132 0.64 -4.92 1.63
N LEU A 133 1.39 -4.14 0.86
CA LEU A 133 1.47 -4.26 -0.59
C LEU A 133 2.08 -5.61 -1.00
N GLY A 134 3.11 -6.09 -0.30
CA GLY A 134 3.70 -7.41 -0.50
C GLY A 134 2.72 -8.56 -0.20
N PHE A 135 1.82 -8.38 0.76
CA PHE A 135 0.79 -9.37 1.09
C PHE A 135 -0.49 -9.26 0.25
N ALA A 136 -0.73 -8.12 -0.42
CA ALA A 136 -1.93 -7.89 -1.22
C ALA A 136 -2.23 -9.00 -2.24
N PRO A 137 -1.27 -9.49 -3.05
CA PRO A 137 -1.52 -10.57 -3.99
C PRO A 137 -1.95 -11.88 -3.30
N TRP A 138 -1.40 -12.18 -2.14
CA TRP A 138 -1.78 -13.35 -1.34
C TRP A 138 -3.18 -13.24 -0.76
N LEU A 139 -3.56 -12.06 -0.26
CA LEU A 139 -4.92 -11.80 0.22
C LEU A 139 -5.94 -11.93 -0.92
N LEU A 140 -5.63 -11.42 -2.11
CA LEU A 140 -6.48 -11.58 -3.29
C LEU A 140 -6.65 -13.05 -3.68
N LEU A 141 -5.58 -13.84 -3.61
CA LEU A 141 -5.61 -15.26 -3.91
C LEU A 141 -6.49 -16.03 -2.91
N ILE A 142 -6.35 -15.74 -1.62
CA ILE A 142 -7.18 -16.32 -0.56
C ILE A 142 -8.66 -15.92 -0.76
N ALA A 143 -8.94 -14.64 -1.00
CA ALA A 143 -10.29 -14.15 -1.24
C ALA A 143 -10.93 -14.81 -2.47
N PHE A 144 -10.16 -14.97 -3.54
CA PHE A 144 -10.60 -15.67 -4.75
C PHE A 144 -10.91 -17.16 -4.45
N TRP A 145 -10.07 -17.81 -3.66
CA TRP A 145 -10.27 -19.21 -3.27
C TRP A 145 -11.54 -19.40 -2.43
N LEU A 146 -11.74 -18.52 -1.44
CA LEU A 146 -12.97 -18.50 -0.65
C LEU A 146 -14.22 -18.24 -1.50
N PHE A 147 -14.11 -17.36 -2.49
CA PHE A 147 -15.17 -17.12 -3.45
C PHE A 147 -15.52 -18.37 -4.26
N LEU A 148 -14.50 -19.08 -4.76
CA LEU A 148 -14.70 -20.34 -5.49
C LEU A 148 -15.38 -21.40 -4.63
N ILE A 149 -14.92 -21.58 -3.38
CA ILE A 149 -15.53 -22.54 -2.45
C ILE A 149 -17.00 -22.21 -2.22
N ARG A 150 -17.33 -20.93 -1.95
CA ARG A 150 -18.71 -20.49 -1.78
C ARG A 150 -19.58 -20.71 -3.03
N ARG A 151 -19.01 -20.48 -4.20
CA ARG A 151 -19.71 -20.70 -5.45
C ARG A 151 -19.97 -22.19 -5.71
N MET A 152 -19.03 -23.05 -5.36
CA MET A 152 -19.19 -24.49 -5.48
C MET A 152 -20.21 -25.05 -4.47
N GLN A 153 -20.25 -24.52 -3.25
CA GLN A 153 -21.22 -24.92 -2.22
C GLN A 153 -22.64 -24.42 -2.51
N GLY A 154 -22.79 -23.28 -3.19
CA GLY A 154 -24.10 -22.72 -3.58
C GLY A 154 -24.79 -23.46 -4.73
N SER A 155 -24.08 -24.32 -5.47
CA SER A 155 -24.64 -25.18 -6.54
C SER A 155 -25.00 -26.61 -6.05
N GLY A 156 -24.92 -26.85 -4.75
CA GLY A 156 -25.02 -28.17 -4.14
C GLY A 156 -26.44 -28.70 -3.92
N ASN A 157 -27.41 -28.37 -4.82
CA ASN A 157 -28.71 -29.11 -4.81
C ASN A 157 -28.62 -30.45 -5.55
N GLY A 158 -27.43 -30.80 -6.08
CA GLY A 158 -27.21 -32.04 -6.82
C GLY A 158 -26.60 -33.20 -6.00
N MET A 159 -25.98 -32.95 -4.87
CA MET A 159 -25.27 -33.99 -4.14
C MET A 159 -26.13 -34.78 -3.15
N ASN A 160 -27.27 -34.25 -2.72
CA ASN A 160 -28.16 -34.98 -1.83
C ASN A 160 -29.01 -36.09 -2.56
N ASN A 161 -29.04 -36.07 -3.88
CA ASN A 161 -29.79 -37.10 -4.63
C ASN A 161 -28.96 -38.35 -4.96
N VAL A 162 -27.64 -38.33 -4.77
CA VAL A 162 -26.80 -39.49 -5.10
C VAL A 162 -26.83 -40.53 -3.96
N PHE A 163 -27.09 -40.10 -2.72
CA PHE A 163 -27.19 -41.00 -1.57
C PHE A 163 -28.63 -41.51 -1.30
N SER A 164 -29.64 -40.94 -1.92
CA SER A 164 -31.03 -41.41 -1.76
C SER A 164 -31.42 -42.56 -2.68
N LEU A 165 -30.60 -42.91 -3.65
CA LEU A 165 -30.85 -44.03 -4.58
C LEU A 165 -30.41 -45.41 -4.05
N SER A 166 -29.80 -45.47 -2.88
CA SER A 166 -29.30 -46.75 -2.30
C SER A 166 -30.25 -47.44 -1.32
N LEU A 167 -31.47 -46.92 -1.11
CA LEU A 167 -32.40 -47.47 -0.12
C LEU A 167 -33.68 -48.07 -0.70
N ILE A 168 -33.74 -48.34 -2.03
CA ILE A 168 -34.87 -49.03 -2.62
C ILE A 168 -34.37 -50.29 -3.34
N HIS A 169 -33.85 -51.24 -2.56
CA HIS A 169 -33.73 -52.61 -3.01
C HIS A 169 -33.63 -53.57 -1.82
N ILE A 170 -34.74 -53.73 -1.08
CA ILE A 170 -35.03 -54.92 -0.32
C ILE A 170 -36.52 -55.22 -0.47
#